data_86e071bb40a4d37be128da11e926ea8a
#
_entry.id   86e071bb40a4d37be128da11e926ea8a
#
_cell.length_a   1.000
_cell.length_b   1.000
_cell.length_c   1.000
_cell.angle_alpha   90.00
_cell.angle_beta   90.00
_cell.angle_gamma   90.00
#
_symmetry.space_group_name_H-M   'P 1'
#
loop_
_entity.id
_entity.type
_entity.pdbx_description
1 polymer ?
#
loop_
_entity_poly.entity_id
_entity_poly.type
_entity_poly.pdbx_seq_one_letter_code
_entity_poly.pdbx_strand_id
1 'polypeptide(L)'
;MKYINFFRSELKKLKEEGLYRQFREIDRPIKKFPKADETQGENERDVEVWCSNDYLNMSQHPEVVNETVKTLLEIGSGSGGTRNISGTSSYHTALEEKLANVHNKENALLFASAYTANQSTLWTLGKKIKNLEIFSDELNHASLIQGIKNSGATCHIFNHNDVDHLEELLKSANTDHPKL
;
A
#
# COMPACT_ATOMS: atom_id res chain seq x y z
N MET A 1 -15.33 21.96 24.41
CA MET A 1 -15.23 23.15 23.54
C MET A 1 -13.80 23.50 23.11
N LYS A 2 -12.76 23.36 23.94
CA LYS A 2 -11.37 23.70 23.60
C LYS A 2 -10.84 22.94 22.37
N TYR A 3 -11.10 21.64 22.26
CA TYR A 3 -10.63 20.79 21.14
C TYR A 3 -11.32 21.11 19.80
N ILE A 4 -12.59 21.47 19.80
CA ILE A 4 -13.32 21.81 18.56
C ILE A 4 -12.69 23.05 17.88
N ASN A 5 -12.33 24.06 18.67
CA ASN A 5 -11.70 25.26 18.13
C ASN A 5 -10.28 24.97 17.61
N PHE A 6 -9.54 24.11 18.31
CA PHE A 6 -8.24 23.62 17.84
C PHE A 6 -8.36 22.91 16.49
N PHE A 7 -9.24 21.91 16.36
CA PHE A 7 -9.42 21.20 15.09
C PHE A 7 -9.91 22.11 13.96
N ARG A 8 -10.80 23.06 14.25
CA ARG A 8 -11.23 24.05 13.24
C ARG A 8 -10.08 24.94 12.76
N SER A 9 -9.18 25.35 13.65
CA SER A 9 -8.01 26.14 13.27
C SER A 9 -7.02 25.34 12.42
N GLU A 10 -6.77 24.08 12.75
CA GLU A 10 -5.89 23.23 11.96
C GLU A 10 -6.48 22.92 10.57
N LEU A 11 -7.79 22.63 10.48
CA LEU A 11 -8.46 22.47 9.18
C LEU A 11 -8.41 23.73 8.33
N LYS A 12 -8.52 24.91 8.96
CA LYS A 12 -8.40 26.19 8.26
C LYS A 12 -6.99 26.37 7.68
N LYS A 13 -5.93 26.10 8.46
CA LYS A 13 -4.55 26.14 7.99
C LYS A 13 -4.33 25.21 6.78
N LEU A 14 -4.77 23.95 6.87
CA LEU A 14 -4.66 23.00 5.77
C LEU A 14 -5.33 23.50 4.49
N LYS A 15 -6.47 24.20 4.61
CA LYS A 15 -7.16 24.80 3.46
C LYS A 15 -6.40 26.00 2.88
N GLU A 16 -5.87 26.86 3.74
CA GLU A 16 -5.08 28.04 3.34
C GLU A 16 -3.76 27.65 2.69
N GLU A 17 -3.16 26.55 3.13
CA GLU A 17 -1.92 26.00 2.58
C GLU A 17 -2.15 25.12 1.32
N GLY A 18 -3.39 24.91 0.90
CA GLY A 18 -3.73 24.04 -0.24
C GLY A 18 -3.51 22.54 0.02
N LEU A 19 -3.31 22.15 1.28
CA LEU A 19 -3.04 20.76 1.68
C LEU A 19 -4.31 19.98 2.06
N TYR A 20 -5.47 20.66 2.09
CA TYR A 20 -6.74 20.01 2.40
C TYR A 20 -7.19 19.12 1.24
N ARG A 21 -7.14 17.81 1.43
CA ARG A 21 -7.58 16.83 0.43
C ARG A 21 -9.09 16.67 0.44
N GLN A 22 -9.68 16.78 -0.75
CA GLN A 22 -11.09 16.43 -0.97
C GLN A 22 -11.16 15.09 -1.67
N PHE A 23 -12.02 14.19 -1.18
CA PHE A 23 -12.30 12.94 -1.86
C PHE A 23 -13.26 13.21 -3.02
N ARG A 24 -12.90 12.68 -4.17
CA ARG A 24 -13.74 12.73 -5.38
C ARG A 24 -14.55 11.45 -5.43
N GLU A 25 -15.84 11.56 -5.66
CA GLU A 25 -16.72 10.41 -5.85
C GLU A 25 -16.66 9.99 -7.31
N ILE A 26 -16.09 8.83 -7.58
CA ILE A 26 -15.84 8.33 -8.93
C ILE A 26 -16.35 6.90 -9.03
N ASP A 27 -17.39 6.69 -9.82
CA ASP A 27 -17.90 5.38 -10.18
C ASP A 27 -17.28 4.90 -11.48
N ARG A 28 -16.85 3.65 -11.52
CA ARG A 28 -16.25 3.01 -12.69
C ARG A 28 -17.14 1.87 -13.20
N PRO A 29 -18.19 2.17 -13.97
CA PRO A 29 -19.10 1.15 -14.49
C PRO A 29 -18.36 0.15 -15.39
N ILE A 30 -18.74 -1.12 -15.29
CA ILE A 30 -18.24 -2.19 -16.18
C ILE A 30 -18.49 -1.79 -17.64
N LYS A 31 -17.49 -1.98 -18.50
CA LYS A 31 -17.50 -1.64 -19.93
C LYS A 31 -17.35 -0.14 -20.26
N LYS A 32 -17.19 0.74 -19.28
CA LYS A 32 -16.95 2.18 -19.53
C LYS A 32 -15.48 2.56 -19.54
N PHE A 33 -14.58 1.64 -19.12
CA PHE A 33 -13.13 1.87 -19.06
C PHE A 33 -12.58 2.41 -20.41
N PRO A 34 -11.69 3.43 -20.41
CA PRO A 34 -11.07 4.10 -19.24
C PRO A 34 -11.92 5.23 -18.64
N LYS A 35 -13.15 5.45 -19.10
CA LYS A 35 -14.06 6.47 -18.58
C LYS A 35 -14.68 6.03 -17.26
N ALA A 36 -15.04 7.03 -16.48
CA ALA A 36 -15.74 6.89 -15.20
C ALA A 36 -16.71 8.07 -15.02
N ASP A 37 -17.66 7.90 -14.11
CA ASP A 37 -18.60 8.94 -13.75
C ASP A 37 -18.11 9.62 -12.47
N GLU A 38 -17.85 10.93 -12.52
CA GLU A 38 -17.52 11.72 -11.34
C GLU A 38 -18.75 12.50 -10.90
N THR A 39 -19.12 12.33 -9.64
CA THR A 39 -20.18 13.08 -8.99
C THR A 39 -19.60 14.16 -8.07
N GLN A 40 -20.02 15.40 -8.26
CA GLN A 40 -19.65 16.52 -7.40
C GLN A 40 -20.91 17.32 -7.03
N GLY A 41 -21.51 16.99 -5.87
CA GLY A 41 -22.81 17.52 -5.48
C GLY A 41 -23.91 17.04 -6.43
N GLU A 42 -24.60 17.95 -7.11
CA GLU A 42 -25.67 17.63 -8.07
C GLU A 42 -25.14 17.48 -9.54
N ASN A 43 -23.84 17.71 -9.74
CA ASN A 43 -23.24 17.64 -11.07
C ASN A 43 -22.59 16.30 -11.31
N GLU A 44 -22.91 15.68 -12.42
CA GLU A 44 -22.26 14.47 -12.95
C GLU A 44 -21.47 14.83 -14.22
N ARG A 45 -20.30 14.22 -14.36
CA ARG A 45 -19.49 14.37 -15.58
C ARG A 45 -18.69 13.11 -15.89
N ASP A 46 -18.49 12.86 -17.16
CA ASP A 46 -17.52 11.86 -17.63
C ASP A 46 -16.09 12.31 -17.36
N VAL A 47 -15.29 11.43 -16.78
CA VAL A 47 -13.86 11.62 -16.59
C VAL A 47 -13.07 10.41 -17.09
N GLU A 48 -11.81 10.62 -17.45
CA GLU A 48 -10.89 9.53 -17.76
C GLU A 48 -9.94 9.32 -16.56
N VAL A 49 -9.84 8.06 -16.09
CA VAL A 49 -9.04 7.71 -14.91
C VAL A 49 -7.66 7.25 -15.34
N TRP A 50 -6.66 8.11 -15.13
CA TRP A 50 -5.25 7.84 -15.42
C TRP A 50 -4.44 7.38 -14.20
N CYS A 51 -4.97 7.53 -12.99
CA CYS A 51 -4.29 7.25 -11.71
C CYS A 51 -4.87 6.02 -11.00
N SER A 52 -5.22 4.97 -11.74
CA SER A 52 -5.73 3.72 -11.19
C SER A 52 -4.59 2.76 -10.84
N ASN A 53 -4.74 1.99 -9.75
CA ASN A 53 -3.88 0.84 -9.45
C ASN A 53 -4.31 -0.43 -10.19
N ASP A 54 -5.45 -0.40 -10.86
CA ASP A 54 -5.99 -1.50 -11.68
C ASP A 54 -5.43 -1.41 -13.11
N TYR A 55 -4.11 -1.54 -13.26
CA TYR A 55 -3.39 -1.32 -14.52
C TYR A 55 -3.87 -2.19 -15.69
N LEU A 56 -4.35 -3.39 -15.40
CA LEU A 56 -4.81 -4.36 -16.39
C LEU A 56 -6.34 -4.44 -16.47
N ASN A 57 -7.05 -3.58 -15.75
CA ASN A 57 -8.51 -3.59 -15.64
C ASN A 57 -9.10 -4.95 -15.20
N MET A 58 -8.36 -5.68 -14.36
CA MET A 58 -8.76 -7.00 -13.87
C MET A 58 -9.97 -6.93 -12.94
N SER A 59 -10.19 -5.81 -12.25
CA SER A 59 -11.38 -5.62 -11.41
C SER A 59 -12.70 -5.71 -12.18
N GLN A 60 -12.67 -5.52 -13.51
CA GLN A 60 -13.83 -5.57 -14.38
C GLN A 60 -13.80 -6.75 -15.38
N HIS A 61 -12.76 -7.60 -15.31
CA HIS A 61 -12.65 -8.74 -16.19
C HIS A 61 -13.77 -9.76 -15.92
N PRO A 62 -14.52 -10.21 -16.93
CA PRO A 62 -15.71 -11.05 -16.71
C PRO A 62 -15.42 -12.33 -15.90
N GLU A 63 -14.32 -13.02 -16.17
CA GLU A 63 -13.95 -14.23 -15.43
C GLU A 63 -13.65 -13.92 -13.95
N VAL A 64 -12.95 -12.82 -13.66
CA VAL A 64 -12.64 -12.39 -12.28
C VAL A 64 -13.92 -12.03 -11.54
N VAL A 65 -14.81 -11.27 -12.18
CA VAL A 65 -16.10 -10.87 -11.60
C VAL A 65 -16.97 -12.10 -11.33
N ASN A 66 -17.09 -13.01 -12.31
CA ASN A 66 -17.90 -14.22 -12.15
C ASN A 66 -17.37 -15.14 -11.03
N GLU A 67 -16.06 -15.34 -10.95
CA GLU A 67 -15.49 -16.16 -9.88
C GLU A 67 -15.65 -15.49 -8.50
N THR A 68 -15.55 -14.16 -8.45
CA THR A 68 -15.81 -13.40 -7.22
C THR A 68 -17.26 -13.59 -6.76
N VAL A 69 -18.24 -13.48 -7.66
CA VAL A 69 -19.66 -13.68 -7.34
C VAL A 69 -19.91 -15.10 -6.86
N LYS A 70 -19.37 -16.10 -7.54
CA LYS A 70 -19.49 -17.51 -7.15
C LYS A 70 -18.93 -17.74 -5.74
N THR A 71 -17.69 -17.28 -5.47
CA THR A 71 -17.05 -17.39 -4.16
C THR A 71 -17.85 -16.66 -3.07
N LEU A 72 -18.37 -15.48 -3.37
CA LEU A 72 -19.21 -14.71 -2.45
C LEU A 72 -20.49 -15.49 -2.04
N LEU A 73 -21.13 -16.16 -2.99
CA LEU A 73 -22.33 -16.95 -2.73
C LEU A 73 -22.01 -18.25 -1.94
N GLU A 74 -20.79 -18.78 -2.08
CA GLU A 74 -20.37 -20.01 -1.43
C GLU A 74 -19.93 -19.79 0.04
N ILE A 75 -19.11 -18.76 0.30
CA ILE A 75 -18.48 -18.56 1.61
C ILE A 75 -18.77 -17.20 2.27
N GLY A 76 -19.53 -16.32 1.63
CA GLY A 76 -19.83 -14.97 2.12
C GLY A 76 -18.71 -13.96 1.86
N SER A 77 -18.86 -12.74 2.38
CA SER A 77 -18.03 -11.57 2.03
C SER A 77 -16.88 -11.29 3.00
N GLY A 78 -16.70 -12.09 4.05
CA GLY A 78 -15.72 -11.79 5.08
C GLY A 78 -15.01 -13.00 5.64
N SER A 79 -13.80 -12.80 6.17
CA SER A 79 -12.98 -13.85 6.76
C SER A 79 -13.39 -14.24 8.20
N GLY A 80 -14.25 -13.47 8.85
CA GLY A 80 -14.79 -13.75 10.18
C GLY A 80 -13.81 -13.56 11.34
N GLY A 81 -12.54 -13.28 11.08
CA GLY A 81 -11.54 -13.13 12.14
C GLY A 81 -10.16 -12.74 11.62
N THR A 82 -9.20 -12.63 12.54
CA THR A 82 -7.80 -12.43 12.17
C THR A 82 -7.19 -13.73 11.64
N ARG A 83 -6.20 -13.61 10.74
CA ARG A 83 -5.59 -14.75 10.06
C ARG A 83 -5.00 -15.82 10.99
N ASN A 84 -4.42 -15.42 12.09
CA ASN A 84 -3.77 -16.30 13.06
C ASN A 84 -4.74 -16.97 14.06
N ILE A 85 -6.04 -16.68 14.00
CA ILE A 85 -7.07 -17.30 14.86
C ILE A 85 -8.05 -18.11 14.00
N SER A 86 -8.91 -17.42 13.24
CA SER A 86 -10.00 -18.06 12.48
C SER A 86 -10.21 -17.47 11.08
N GLY A 87 -9.44 -16.46 10.70
CA GLY A 87 -9.64 -15.72 9.47
C GLY A 87 -8.83 -16.21 8.26
N THR A 88 -8.05 -17.30 8.38
CA THR A 88 -7.37 -17.91 7.25
C THR A 88 -8.29 -18.94 6.59
N SER A 89 -8.66 -18.70 5.33
CA SER A 89 -9.43 -19.61 4.50
C SER A 89 -8.53 -20.33 3.48
N SER A 90 -9.07 -21.36 2.81
CA SER A 90 -8.40 -22.05 1.70
C SER A 90 -8.02 -21.10 0.56
N TYR A 91 -8.80 -20.04 0.33
CA TYR A 91 -8.49 -19.01 -0.68
C TYR A 91 -7.23 -18.21 -0.35
N HIS A 92 -6.98 -17.89 0.93
CA HIS A 92 -5.72 -17.25 1.34
C HIS A 92 -4.53 -18.17 1.05
N THR A 93 -4.61 -19.43 1.45
CA THR A 93 -3.52 -20.40 1.25
C THR A 93 -3.25 -20.64 -0.23
N ALA A 94 -4.30 -20.86 -1.03
CA ALA A 94 -4.16 -21.08 -2.46
C ALA A 94 -3.56 -19.85 -3.19
N LEU A 95 -3.92 -18.64 -2.78
CA LEU A 95 -3.35 -17.41 -3.36
C LEU A 95 -1.87 -17.25 -2.95
N GLU A 96 -1.50 -17.52 -1.69
CA GLU A 96 -0.11 -17.47 -1.23
C GLU A 96 0.76 -18.49 -1.98
N GLU A 97 0.30 -19.71 -2.15
CA GLU A 97 1.00 -20.74 -2.95
C GLU A 97 1.16 -20.29 -4.42
N LYS A 98 0.09 -19.75 -5.02
CA LYS A 98 0.14 -19.26 -6.39
C LYS A 98 1.13 -18.13 -6.57
N LEU A 99 1.14 -17.16 -5.66
CA LEU A 99 2.06 -16.03 -5.68
C LEU A 99 3.51 -16.49 -5.46
N ALA A 100 3.76 -17.38 -4.53
CA ALA A 100 5.08 -17.96 -4.30
C ALA A 100 5.61 -18.62 -5.59
N ASN A 101 4.79 -19.42 -6.26
CA ASN A 101 5.15 -20.09 -7.52
C ASN A 101 5.41 -19.09 -8.64
N VAL A 102 4.55 -18.08 -8.85
CA VAL A 102 4.72 -17.04 -9.88
C VAL A 102 6.03 -16.27 -9.70
N HIS A 103 6.39 -15.97 -8.45
CA HIS A 103 7.60 -15.23 -8.12
C HIS A 103 8.83 -16.12 -7.88
N ASN A 104 8.72 -17.43 -8.07
CA ASN A 104 9.78 -18.42 -7.81
C ASN A 104 10.39 -18.23 -6.40
N LYS A 105 9.52 -18.18 -5.40
CA LYS A 105 9.86 -18.06 -3.97
C LYS A 105 9.32 -19.26 -3.20
N GLU A 106 9.92 -19.54 -2.05
CA GLU A 106 9.49 -20.65 -1.19
C GLU A 106 8.09 -20.40 -0.58
N ASN A 107 7.81 -19.16 -0.22
CA ASN A 107 6.57 -18.77 0.44
C ASN A 107 6.14 -17.36 0.04
N ALA A 108 4.87 -17.07 0.22
CA ALA A 108 4.29 -15.73 0.17
C ALA A 108 3.39 -15.50 1.38
N LEU A 109 3.19 -14.26 1.77
CA LEU A 109 2.31 -13.88 2.87
C LEU A 109 1.43 -12.72 2.43
N LEU A 110 0.12 -12.89 2.55
CA LEU A 110 -0.86 -11.86 2.25
C LEU A 110 -1.10 -10.93 3.44
N PHE A 111 -1.24 -9.66 3.13
CA PHE A 111 -1.63 -8.61 4.07
C PHE A 111 -2.91 -7.90 3.60
N ALA A 112 -3.59 -7.23 4.52
CA ALA A 112 -4.80 -6.47 4.21
C ALA A 112 -4.56 -5.29 3.22
N SER A 113 -3.32 -4.81 3.13
CA SER A 113 -2.91 -3.78 2.18
C SER A 113 -1.40 -3.81 1.95
N ALA A 114 -0.95 -3.27 0.81
CA ALA A 114 0.47 -3.06 0.55
C ALA A 114 1.12 -2.11 1.57
N TYR A 115 0.35 -1.13 2.08
CA TYR A 115 0.82 -0.25 3.15
C TYR A 115 1.23 -1.04 4.39
N THR A 116 0.34 -1.92 4.86
CA THR A 116 0.59 -2.78 6.02
C THR A 116 1.72 -3.77 5.75
N ALA A 117 1.80 -4.34 4.55
CA ALA A 117 2.87 -5.25 4.16
C ALA A 117 4.25 -4.57 4.28
N ASN A 118 4.42 -3.40 3.66
CA ASN A 118 5.67 -2.65 3.70
C ASN A 118 6.06 -2.27 5.14
N GLN A 119 5.10 -1.70 5.89
CA GLN A 119 5.35 -1.26 7.26
C GLN A 119 5.72 -2.43 8.17
N SER A 120 4.98 -3.54 8.12
CA SER A 120 5.21 -4.70 8.98
C SER A 120 6.51 -5.42 8.65
N THR A 121 6.85 -5.53 7.36
CA THR A 121 8.08 -6.17 6.90
C THR A 121 9.30 -5.41 7.40
N LEU A 122 9.39 -4.10 7.12
CA LEU A 122 10.53 -3.29 7.53
C LEU A 122 10.66 -3.20 9.06
N TRP A 123 9.53 -3.03 9.75
CA TRP A 123 9.53 -3.06 11.21
C TRP A 123 10.07 -4.37 11.76
N THR A 124 9.58 -5.50 11.24
CA THR A 124 10.00 -6.82 11.70
C THR A 124 11.48 -7.07 11.43
N LEU A 125 11.96 -6.79 10.21
CA LEU A 125 13.37 -6.98 9.85
C LEU A 125 14.28 -6.11 10.73
N GLY A 126 13.97 -4.82 10.90
CA GLY A 126 14.76 -3.93 11.72
C GLY A 126 14.77 -4.29 13.22
N LYS A 127 13.69 -4.92 13.72
CA LYS A 127 13.67 -5.43 15.11
C LYS A 127 14.39 -6.75 15.29
N LYS A 128 14.48 -7.58 14.27
CA LYS A 128 15.05 -8.93 14.36
C LYS A 128 16.49 -9.02 13.90
N ILE A 129 16.89 -8.23 12.92
CA ILE A 129 18.25 -8.22 12.40
C ILE A 129 19.07 -7.17 13.17
N LYS A 130 20.01 -7.65 13.96
CA LYS A 130 20.88 -6.78 14.76
C LYS A 130 21.76 -5.91 13.84
N ASN A 131 21.86 -4.64 14.15
CA ASN A 131 22.65 -3.65 13.41
C ASN A 131 22.27 -3.51 11.94
N LEU A 132 20.98 -3.79 11.58
CA LEU A 132 20.52 -3.58 10.21
C LEU A 132 20.65 -2.11 9.81
N GLU A 133 21.26 -1.87 8.65
CA GLU A 133 21.31 -0.56 7.99
C GLU A 133 20.38 -0.58 6.77
N ILE A 134 19.50 0.40 6.68
CA ILE A 134 18.51 0.51 5.59
C ILE A 134 18.88 1.70 4.71
N PHE A 135 18.99 1.47 3.41
CA PHE A 135 19.26 2.49 2.38
C PHE A 135 17.96 2.80 1.66
N SER A 136 17.48 4.03 1.80
CA SER A 136 16.14 4.43 1.36
C SER A 136 16.21 5.59 0.38
N ASP A 137 15.57 5.46 -0.76
CA ASP A 137 15.35 6.58 -1.67
C ASP A 137 14.53 7.68 -0.98
N GLU A 138 14.90 8.96 -1.19
CA GLU A 138 14.24 10.10 -0.54
C GLU A 138 12.75 10.24 -0.90
N LEU A 139 12.32 9.76 -2.07
CA LEU A 139 10.94 9.79 -2.53
C LEU A 139 10.19 8.46 -2.32
N ASN A 140 10.69 7.60 -1.47
CA ASN A 140 10.00 6.35 -1.14
C ASN A 140 8.57 6.58 -0.63
N HIS A 141 7.71 5.62 -0.90
CA HIS A 141 6.32 5.65 -0.45
C HIS A 141 6.22 5.77 1.08
N ALA A 142 5.22 6.50 1.56
CA ALA A 142 5.00 6.76 2.99
C ALA A 142 4.98 5.49 3.87
N SER A 143 4.52 4.35 3.34
CA SER A 143 4.52 3.07 4.07
C SER A 143 5.92 2.54 4.35
N LEU A 144 6.87 2.71 3.41
CA LEU A 144 8.27 2.35 3.60
C LEU A 144 8.91 3.27 4.64
N ILE A 145 8.73 4.58 4.49
CA ILE A 145 9.23 5.57 5.44
C ILE A 145 8.74 5.27 6.87
N GLN A 146 7.44 4.97 7.02
CA GLN A 146 6.87 4.66 8.32
C GLN A 146 7.40 3.32 8.88
N GLY A 147 7.56 2.30 8.02
CA GLY A 147 8.14 1.02 8.40
C GLY A 147 9.58 1.16 8.90
N ILE A 148 10.41 1.94 8.19
CA ILE A 148 11.79 2.26 8.57
C ILE A 148 11.83 2.98 9.92
N LYS A 149 11.03 4.02 10.10
CA LYS A 149 10.94 4.74 11.39
C LYS A 149 10.58 3.81 12.55
N ASN A 150 9.58 2.94 12.35
CA ASN A 150 9.13 2.00 13.38
C ASN A 150 10.16 0.90 13.67
N SER A 151 10.99 0.55 12.69
CA SER A 151 12.03 -0.47 12.81
C SER A 151 13.09 -0.10 13.86
N GLY A 152 13.43 1.18 13.94
CA GLY A 152 14.55 1.68 14.74
C GLY A 152 15.92 1.33 14.19
N ALA A 153 15.99 0.80 12.96
CA ALA A 153 17.24 0.55 12.25
C ALA A 153 17.90 1.87 11.81
N THR A 154 19.22 1.84 11.62
CA THR A 154 19.93 2.96 11.01
C THR A 154 19.45 3.14 9.58
N CYS A 155 19.09 4.36 9.21
CA CYS A 155 18.60 4.67 7.88
C CYS A 155 19.51 5.67 7.18
N HIS A 156 19.93 5.34 5.98
CA HIS A 156 20.67 6.20 5.06
C HIS A 156 19.75 6.59 3.92
N ILE A 157 19.51 7.89 3.73
CA ILE A 157 18.63 8.40 2.68
C ILE A 157 19.50 8.88 1.53
N PHE A 158 19.27 8.35 0.31
CA PHE A 158 19.93 8.78 -0.89
C PHE A 158 18.99 9.57 -1.81
N ASN A 159 19.56 10.42 -2.65
CA ASN A 159 18.81 11.24 -3.61
C ASN A 159 18.02 10.36 -4.57
N HIS A 160 16.86 10.83 -5.01
CA HIS A 160 15.97 10.06 -5.87
C HIS A 160 16.64 9.58 -7.17
N ASN A 161 16.63 8.24 -7.37
CA ASN A 161 17.25 7.57 -8.51
C ASN A 161 18.77 7.84 -8.68
N ASP A 162 19.46 8.29 -7.66
CA ASP A 162 20.88 8.57 -7.69
C ASP A 162 21.69 7.35 -7.23
N VAL A 163 22.13 6.56 -8.20
CA VAL A 163 22.89 5.32 -7.96
C VAL A 163 24.29 5.62 -7.44
N ASP A 164 24.90 6.72 -7.87
CA ASP A 164 26.24 7.13 -7.45
C ASP A 164 26.22 7.54 -5.97
N HIS A 165 25.23 8.32 -5.54
CA HIS A 165 25.04 8.66 -4.13
C HIS A 165 24.75 7.42 -3.26
N LEU A 166 23.94 6.48 -3.75
CA LEU A 166 23.72 5.19 -3.07
C LEU A 166 25.03 4.41 -2.89
N GLU A 167 25.87 4.35 -3.94
CA GLU A 167 27.17 3.67 -3.88
C GLU A 167 28.09 4.33 -2.87
N GLU A 168 28.15 5.65 -2.81
CA GLU A 168 28.92 6.40 -1.81
C GLU A 168 28.49 6.06 -0.38
N LEU A 169 27.17 6.05 -0.12
CA LEU A 169 26.63 5.69 1.19
C LEU A 169 26.95 4.24 1.56
N LEU A 170 26.83 3.31 0.62
CA LEU A 170 27.19 1.90 0.82
C LEU A 170 28.68 1.71 1.13
N LYS A 171 29.57 2.44 0.45
CA LYS A 171 31.03 2.42 0.71
C LYS A 171 31.38 2.99 2.09
N SER A 172 30.61 3.98 2.56
CA SER A 172 30.83 4.60 3.88
C SER A 172 30.23 3.82 5.05
N ALA A 173 29.31 2.90 4.77
CA ALA A 173 28.62 2.12 5.78
C ALA A 173 29.53 1.03 6.38
N ASN A 174 29.22 0.60 7.60
CA ASN A 174 29.97 -0.46 8.26
C ASN A 174 29.86 -1.78 7.47
N THR A 175 31.00 -2.35 7.06
CA THR A 175 31.06 -3.56 6.25
C THR A 175 30.47 -4.79 6.93
N ASP A 176 30.50 -4.84 8.27
CA ASP A 176 30.04 -5.98 9.07
C ASP A 176 28.53 -5.92 9.38
N HIS A 177 27.87 -4.82 9.07
CA HIS A 177 26.44 -4.68 9.30
C HIS A 177 25.63 -5.23 8.13
N PRO A 178 24.52 -5.95 8.39
CA PRO A 178 23.56 -6.32 7.36
C PRO A 178 22.96 -5.07 6.69
N LYS A 179 22.72 -5.13 5.37
CA LYS A 179 22.19 -4.03 4.58
C LYS A 179 20.89 -4.42 3.89
N LEU A 180 19.96 -3.48 3.81
CA LEU A 180 18.66 -3.61 3.14
C LEU A 180 18.40 -2.37 2.27
#